data_56f9489ed37db2e930de04cd7b793c7e
#
_entry.id   56f9489ed37db2e930de04cd7b793c7e
#
_cell.length_a   1.000
_cell.length_b   1.000
_cell.length_c   1.000
_cell.angle_alpha   90.00
_cell.angle_beta   90.00
_cell.angle_gamma   90.00
#
_symmetry.space_group_name_H-M   'P 1'
#
loop_
_entity.id
_entity.type
_entity.pdbx_description
1 polymer ?
#
loop_
_entity_poly.entity_id
_entity_poly.type
_entity_poly.pdbx_seq_one_letter_code
_entity_poly.pdbx_strand_id
1 'polypeptide(L)'
;KVAQEIWKRVEKVGDVYLGQFTGLYCPACETYYTEEDLVDGKCPFHPTLEIQKITEKNFFFKWSKYQDFLLDLLTKNPNFALPEVRRNEMIAFLKRGLKDIPISRTSFKWGVPVPNQPDHFMYVWFDALTNYLTGIGFLEDPDRFKKFWPADLHILGKDNFQKHTLLWPAMLKSAGIDLPKQVYGHGFLSLSGQKISKTLGNIVRSSDWVKKYGADAVRFYLLRYNSLEEDGDISEEKLKIAYNSDLANGLGNLVARVAKLCEQNNINAPKVAQVWCAGLEEALSEYKFNEALNIIWQLIADTDKKINQEKPWELSGGELTEVLEDLAKRILHIAFNLQPFLPETSAKILKQFAGQIQSTPSHFQRI
;
A
#
# COMPACT_ATOMS: atom_id res chain seq x y z
N LYS A 1 -7.91 -26.22 3.06
CA LYS A 1 -7.81 -26.66 4.48
C LYS A 1 -8.17 -25.52 5.43
N VAL A 2 -7.45 -24.37 5.41
CA VAL A 2 -7.69 -23.26 6.36
C VAL A 2 -9.11 -22.71 6.23
N ALA A 3 -9.60 -22.42 5.03
CA ALA A 3 -10.96 -21.96 4.81
C ALA A 3 -12.01 -22.93 5.40
N GLN A 4 -11.81 -24.25 5.24
CA GLN A 4 -12.68 -25.26 5.81
C GLN A 4 -12.61 -25.30 7.34
N GLU A 5 -11.44 -25.04 7.93
CA GLU A 5 -11.31 -24.96 9.38
C GLU A 5 -12.01 -23.72 9.94
N ILE A 6 -11.86 -22.57 9.27
CA ILE A 6 -12.59 -21.34 9.65
C ILE A 6 -14.10 -21.58 9.54
N TRP A 7 -14.58 -22.21 8.47
CA TRP A 7 -15.98 -22.58 8.32
C TRP A 7 -16.48 -23.40 9.51
N LYS A 8 -15.77 -24.47 9.87
CA LYS A 8 -16.14 -25.33 11.01
C LYS A 8 -16.21 -24.56 12.32
N ARG A 9 -15.30 -23.64 12.57
CA ARG A 9 -15.32 -22.81 13.79
C ARG A 9 -16.52 -21.88 13.80
N VAL A 10 -16.81 -21.21 12.70
CA VAL A 10 -17.91 -20.28 12.54
C VAL A 10 -19.26 -21.04 12.63
N GLU A 11 -19.36 -22.22 12.02
CA GLU A 11 -20.55 -23.10 12.10
C GLU A 11 -20.77 -23.61 13.54
N LYS A 12 -19.71 -24.02 14.24
CA LYS A 12 -19.76 -24.53 15.61
C LYS A 12 -20.37 -23.53 16.60
N VAL A 13 -20.13 -22.23 16.40
CA VAL A 13 -20.70 -21.16 17.26
C VAL A 13 -22.10 -20.73 16.79
N GLY A 14 -22.67 -21.41 15.78
CA GLY A 14 -24.02 -21.19 15.29
C GLY A 14 -24.17 -19.94 14.40
N ASP A 15 -23.08 -19.45 13.80
CA ASP A 15 -23.09 -18.26 12.94
C ASP A 15 -23.28 -18.60 11.47
N VAL A 16 -23.52 -19.87 11.13
CA VAL A 16 -23.87 -20.34 9.79
C VAL A 16 -25.24 -20.98 9.79
N TYR A 17 -26.06 -20.66 8.82
CA TYR A 17 -27.38 -21.30 8.63
C TYR A 17 -27.71 -21.42 7.14
N LEU A 18 -28.58 -22.40 6.77
CA LEU A 18 -29.07 -22.57 5.42
C LEU A 18 -30.29 -21.67 5.19
N GLY A 19 -30.25 -20.87 4.14
CA GLY A 19 -31.33 -19.97 3.73
C GLY A 19 -31.53 -19.94 2.22
N GLN A 20 -32.61 -19.30 1.79
CA GLN A 20 -32.87 -19.04 0.37
C GLN A 20 -32.40 -17.61 0.06
N PHE A 21 -31.61 -17.48 -0.98
CA PHE A 21 -31.13 -16.20 -1.48
C PHE A 21 -31.64 -15.94 -2.87
N THR A 22 -32.18 -14.76 -3.10
CA THR A 22 -32.47 -14.26 -4.45
C THR A 22 -31.74 -12.92 -4.57
N GLY A 23 -30.84 -12.81 -5.53
CA GLY A 23 -30.02 -11.62 -5.71
C GLY A 23 -29.74 -11.30 -7.16
N LEU A 24 -29.39 -10.06 -7.40
CA LEU A 24 -28.96 -9.52 -8.68
C LEU A 24 -27.43 -9.66 -8.77
N TYR A 25 -26.95 -10.56 -9.59
CA TYR A 25 -25.55 -10.97 -9.65
C TYR A 25 -24.84 -10.41 -10.88
N CYS A 26 -23.71 -9.77 -10.66
CA CYS A 26 -22.81 -9.39 -11.75
C CYS A 26 -21.68 -10.42 -11.89
N PRO A 27 -21.59 -11.15 -13.02
CA PRO A 27 -20.57 -12.20 -13.20
C PRO A 27 -19.14 -11.68 -13.20
N ALA A 28 -18.92 -10.45 -13.65
CA ALA A 28 -17.58 -9.86 -13.73
C ALA A 28 -17.09 -9.26 -12.40
N CYS A 29 -18.02 -8.77 -11.55
CA CYS A 29 -17.68 -8.36 -10.18
C CYS A 29 -17.66 -9.53 -9.20
N GLU A 30 -18.21 -10.70 -9.61
CA GLU A 30 -18.50 -11.82 -8.69
C GLU A 30 -19.24 -11.38 -7.41
N THR A 31 -20.17 -10.42 -7.55
CA THR A 31 -20.82 -9.74 -6.41
C THR A 31 -22.32 -9.64 -6.67
N TYR A 32 -23.09 -9.77 -5.59
CA TYR A 32 -24.52 -9.49 -5.60
C TYR A 32 -24.76 -8.01 -5.30
N TYR A 33 -25.75 -7.46 -6.01
CA TYR A 33 -26.20 -6.08 -5.89
C TYR A 33 -27.67 -6.04 -5.41
N THR A 34 -28.04 -4.95 -4.75
CA THR A 34 -29.45 -4.57 -4.57
C THR A 34 -29.91 -3.76 -5.77
N GLU A 35 -31.21 -3.57 -5.92
CA GLU A 35 -31.73 -2.69 -7.00
C GLU A 35 -31.20 -1.25 -6.87
N GLU A 36 -30.99 -0.80 -5.63
CA GLU A 36 -30.47 0.54 -5.32
C GLU A 36 -28.98 0.72 -5.67
N ASP A 37 -28.23 -0.38 -5.75
CA ASP A 37 -26.80 -0.37 -6.09
C ASP A 37 -26.56 -0.35 -7.62
N LEU A 38 -27.61 -0.57 -8.41
CA LEU A 38 -27.53 -0.60 -9.87
C LEU A 38 -27.77 0.80 -10.47
N VAL A 39 -27.08 1.09 -11.56
CA VAL A 39 -27.30 2.30 -12.37
C VAL A 39 -28.04 1.88 -13.64
N ASP A 40 -29.25 2.37 -13.81
CA ASP A 40 -30.15 1.99 -14.92
C ASP A 40 -30.34 0.47 -15.06
N GLY A 41 -30.45 -0.24 -13.92
CA GLY A 41 -30.58 -1.70 -13.86
C GLY A 41 -29.31 -2.48 -14.21
N LYS A 42 -28.14 -1.81 -14.33
CA LYS A 42 -26.85 -2.38 -14.72
C LYS A 42 -25.81 -2.22 -13.63
N CYS A 43 -24.79 -3.09 -13.66
CA CYS A 43 -23.64 -2.96 -12.78
C CYS A 43 -22.89 -1.66 -13.05
N PRO A 44 -22.63 -0.81 -12.03
CA PRO A 44 -21.93 0.45 -12.21
C PRO A 44 -20.48 0.28 -12.73
N PHE A 45 -19.87 -0.88 -12.48
CA PHE A 45 -18.51 -1.19 -12.93
C PHE A 45 -18.46 -1.95 -14.27
N HIS A 46 -19.55 -2.63 -14.66
CA HIS A 46 -19.65 -3.42 -15.89
C HIS A 46 -20.99 -3.16 -16.60
N PRO A 47 -21.23 -1.93 -17.11
CA PRO A 47 -22.51 -1.52 -17.67
C PRO A 47 -22.90 -2.25 -18.96
N THR A 48 -21.95 -2.96 -19.57
CA THR A 48 -22.17 -3.75 -20.80
C THR A 48 -22.65 -5.18 -20.53
N LEU A 49 -22.57 -5.64 -19.28
CA LEU A 49 -22.98 -6.98 -18.90
C LEU A 49 -24.39 -6.96 -18.28
N GLU A 50 -25.18 -7.96 -18.63
CA GLU A 50 -26.49 -8.17 -18.02
C GLU A 50 -26.36 -8.67 -16.59
N ILE A 51 -27.20 -8.14 -15.71
CA ILE A 51 -27.35 -8.61 -14.33
C ILE A 51 -28.19 -9.88 -14.34
N GLN A 52 -27.69 -10.92 -13.69
CA GLN A 52 -28.37 -12.19 -13.56
C GLN A 52 -29.19 -12.25 -12.28
N LYS A 53 -30.49 -12.57 -12.35
CA LYS A 53 -31.28 -12.84 -11.16
C LYS A 53 -31.11 -14.32 -10.78
N ILE A 54 -30.38 -14.55 -9.69
CA ILE A 54 -30.07 -15.90 -9.20
C ILE A 54 -30.85 -16.17 -7.93
N THR A 55 -31.52 -17.33 -7.88
CA THR A 55 -32.21 -17.82 -6.68
C THR A 55 -31.60 -19.17 -6.32
N GLU A 56 -30.98 -19.24 -5.16
CA GLU A 56 -30.28 -20.44 -4.68
C GLU A 56 -30.54 -20.68 -3.18
N LYS A 57 -30.43 -21.97 -2.77
CA LYS A 57 -30.29 -22.30 -1.35
C LYS A 57 -28.81 -22.22 -1.00
N ASN A 58 -28.45 -21.26 -0.16
CA ASN A 58 -27.07 -21.02 0.23
C ASN A 58 -26.91 -21.03 1.75
N PHE A 59 -25.72 -21.32 2.21
CA PHE A 59 -25.35 -21.05 3.59
C PHE A 59 -25.07 -19.56 3.76
N PHE A 60 -25.60 -19.01 4.87
CA PHE A 60 -25.44 -17.62 5.25
C PHE A 60 -24.56 -17.51 6.48
N PHE A 61 -23.75 -16.45 6.52
CA PHE A 61 -23.06 -16.00 7.72
C PHE A 61 -23.90 -14.94 8.41
N LYS A 62 -24.13 -15.10 9.73
CA LYS A 62 -24.86 -14.14 10.57
C LYS A 62 -24.04 -12.86 10.78
N TRP A 63 -23.77 -12.16 9.69
CA TRP A 63 -22.97 -10.94 9.70
C TRP A 63 -23.64 -9.82 10.49
N SER A 64 -24.95 -9.72 10.44
CA SER A 64 -25.77 -8.77 11.20
C SER A 64 -25.52 -8.83 12.71
N LYS A 65 -25.23 -10.02 13.25
CA LYS A 65 -24.88 -10.25 14.67
C LYS A 65 -23.66 -9.44 15.11
N TYR A 66 -22.77 -9.08 14.19
CA TYR A 66 -21.50 -8.40 14.47
C TYR A 66 -21.58 -6.89 14.31
N GLN A 67 -22.74 -6.32 14.02
CA GLN A 67 -22.90 -4.89 13.77
C GLN A 67 -22.36 -4.00 14.89
N ASP A 68 -22.81 -4.23 16.12
CA ASP A 68 -22.39 -3.42 17.26
C ASP A 68 -20.90 -3.57 17.56
N PHE A 69 -20.38 -4.79 17.46
CA PHE A 69 -18.94 -5.06 17.58
C PHE A 69 -18.12 -4.27 16.52
N LEU A 70 -18.55 -4.28 15.27
CA LEU A 70 -17.84 -3.58 14.19
C LEU A 70 -17.95 -2.06 14.34
N LEU A 71 -19.12 -1.56 14.75
CA LEU A 71 -19.30 -0.14 15.01
C LEU A 71 -18.40 0.34 16.17
N ASP A 72 -18.36 -0.43 17.26
CA ASP A 72 -17.46 -0.19 18.38
C ASP A 72 -15.99 -0.24 17.97
N LEU A 73 -15.59 -1.23 17.17
CA LEU A 73 -14.22 -1.37 16.65
C LEU A 73 -13.78 -0.11 15.89
N LEU A 74 -14.62 0.39 14.98
CA LEU A 74 -14.28 1.55 14.15
C LEU A 74 -14.37 2.89 14.90
N THR A 75 -15.23 2.99 15.92
CA THR A 75 -15.41 4.24 16.68
C THR A 75 -14.47 4.37 17.86
N LYS A 76 -14.22 3.26 18.59
CA LYS A 76 -13.35 3.25 19.77
C LYS A 76 -11.87 3.03 19.43
N ASN A 77 -11.57 2.46 18.26
CA ASN A 77 -10.21 2.30 17.77
C ASN A 77 -10.06 2.96 16.37
N PRO A 78 -9.90 4.30 16.33
CA PRO A 78 -9.82 5.03 15.07
C PRO A 78 -8.63 4.62 14.19
N ASN A 79 -7.59 4.06 14.78
CA ASN A 79 -6.40 3.61 14.05
C ASN A 79 -6.56 2.21 13.43
N PHE A 80 -7.65 1.50 13.73
CA PHE A 80 -7.89 0.19 13.12
C PHE A 80 -8.11 0.27 11.61
N ALA A 81 -8.79 1.30 11.14
CA ALA A 81 -9.19 1.46 9.74
C ALA A 81 -8.78 2.85 9.22
N LEU A 82 -7.87 2.88 8.25
CA LEU A 82 -7.31 4.10 7.67
C LEU A 82 -7.44 4.10 6.13
N PRO A 83 -7.49 5.26 5.50
CA PRO A 83 -7.55 6.61 6.08
C PRO A 83 -8.92 6.91 6.71
N GLU A 84 -9.01 8.03 7.41
CA GLU A 84 -10.22 8.42 8.14
C GLU A 84 -11.47 8.51 7.26
N VAL A 85 -11.33 9.04 6.05
CA VAL A 85 -12.44 9.14 5.10
C VAL A 85 -13.06 7.77 4.83
N ARG A 86 -12.25 6.74 4.64
CA ARG A 86 -12.72 5.37 4.40
C ARG A 86 -13.34 4.73 5.64
N ARG A 87 -12.78 5.00 6.82
CA ARG A 87 -13.39 4.58 8.08
C ARG A 87 -14.79 5.17 8.24
N ASN A 88 -14.95 6.46 7.95
CA ASN A 88 -16.23 7.15 8.07
C ASN A 88 -17.28 6.59 7.07
N GLU A 89 -16.88 6.21 5.86
CA GLU A 89 -17.73 5.49 4.90
C GLU A 89 -18.23 4.15 5.51
N MET A 90 -17.35 3.39 6.16
CA MET A 90 -17.72 2.12 6.79
C MET A 90 -18.64 2.31 8.00
N ILE A 91 -18.41 3.33 8.80
CA ILE A 91 -19.31 3.70 9.91
C ILE A 91 -20.71 4.08 9.36
N ALA A 92 -20.75 4.87 8.30
CA ALA A 92 -22.01 5.22 7.64
C ALA A 92 -22.73 3.99 7.05
N PHE A 93 -21.97 3.06 6.48
CA PHE A 93 -22.51 1.78 6.01
C PHE A 93 -23.11 0.95 7.16
N LEU A 94 -22.40 0.81 8.28
CA LEU A 94 -22.88 0.09 9.46
C LEU A 94 -24.17 0.70 10.03
N LYS A 95 -24.27 2.03 10.07
CA LYS A 95 -25.46 2.74 10.58
C LYS A 95 -26.73 2.46 9.75
N ARG A 96 -26.62 1.99 8.52
CA ARG A 96 -27.76 1.55 7.70
C ARG A 96 -28.26 0.16 8.07
N GLY A 97 -27.52 -0.57 8.89
CA GLY A 97 -27.82 -1.93 9.33
C GLY A 97 -27.17 -3.00 8.46
N LEU A 98 -26.47 -3.94 9.10
CA LEU A 98 -25.92 -5.11 8.42
C LEU A 98 -27.01 -6.15 8.15
N LYS A 99 -26.92 -6.80 6.99
CA LYS A 99 -27.69 -7.98 6.66
C LYS A 99 -26.79 -9.19 6.61
N ASP A 100 -27.34 -10.37 6.91
CA ASP A 100 -26.63 -11.63 6.73
C ASP A 100 -26.26 -11.84 5.26
N ILE A 101 -25.11 -12.43 5.01
CA ILE A 101 -24.59 -12.61 3.66
C ILE A 101 -24.45 -14.08 3.28
N PRO A 102 -24.74 -14.45 2.02
CA PRO A 102 -24.48 -15.79 1.53
C PRO A 102 -22.96 -16.04 1.46
N ILE A 103 -22.54 -17.17 2.01
CA ILE A 103 -21.13 -17.60 2.04
C ILE A 103 -20.89 -18.91 1.31
N SER A 104 -21.92 -19.46 0.65
CA SER A 104 -21.79 -20.59 -0.26
C SER A 104 -22.56 -20.37 -1.55
N ARG A 105 -22.28 -21.19 -2.55
CA ARG A 105 -22.95 -21.23 -3.85
C ARG A 105 -23.12 -22.66 -4.31
N THR A 106 -24.18 -22.91 -5.10
CA THR A 106 -24.44 -24.19 -5.76
C THR A 106 -24.31 -24.09 -7.29
N SER A 107 -24.37 -22.87 -7.85
CA SER A 107 -24.29 -22.62 -9.29
C SER A 107 -22.92 -22.88 -9.92
N PHE A 108 -21.85 -22.84 -9.12
CA PHE A 108 -20.49 -23.14 -9.55
C PHE A 108 -19.98 -24.44 -8.92
N LYS A 109 -19.37 -25.28 -9.75
CA LYS A 109 -18.76 -26.56 -9.30
C LYS A 109 -17.26 -26.47 -9.06
N TRP A 110 -16.68 -25.27 -9.10
CA TRP A 110 -15.26 -25.01 -8.86
C TRP A 110 -15.10 -24.11 -7.64
N GLY A 111 -14.20 -24.47 -6.74
CA GLY A 111 -13.92 -23.71 -5.53
C GLY A 111 -13.63 -24.62 -4.33
N VAL A 112 -13.54 -24.03 -3.14
CA VAL A 112 -13.38 -24.78 -1.89
C VAL A 112 -14.73 -25.37 -1.49
N PRO A 113 -14.87 -26.71 -1.40
CA PRO A 113 -16.14 -27.32 -1.00
C PRO A 113 -16.44 -27.04 0.47
N VAL A 114 -17.70 -26.80 0.77
CA VAL A 114 -18.21 -26.66 2.14
C VAL A 114 -18.08 -28.01 2.87
N PRO A 115 -17.56 -28.05 4.12
CA PRO A 115 -17.46 -29.29 4.89
C PRO A 115 -18.80 -30.01 4.98
N ASN A 116 -18.81 -31.32 4.68
CA ASN A 116 -19.97 -32.19 4.71
C ASN A 116 -21.15 -31.80 3.78
N GLN A 117 -20.92 -30.88 2.82
CA GLN A 117 -21.91 -30.39 1.88
C GLN A 117 -21.32 -30.39 0.46
N PRO A 118 -21.27 -31.52 -0.25
CA PRO A 118 -20.51 -31.69 -1.50
C PRO A 118 -21.03 -30.83 -2.66
N ASP A 119 -22.32 -30.42 -2.61
CA ASP A 119 -22.94 -29.60 -3.63
C ASP A 119 -22.79 -28.09 -3.39
N HIS A 120 -22.19 -27.69 -2.25
CA HIS A 120 -21.94 -26.31 -1.90
C HIS A 120 -20.45 -25.97 -1.97
N PHE A 121 -20.14 -24.86 -2.62
CA PHE A 121 -18.79 -24.29 -2.68
C PHE A 121 -18.76 -22.97 -1.96
N MET A 122 -17.66 -22.69 -1.27
CA MET A 122 -17.53 -21.43 -0.52
C MET A 122 -17.56 -20.23 -1.45
N TYR A 123 -18.24 -19.19 -1.03
CA TYR A 123 -18.22 -17.89 -1.69
C TYR A 123 -16.80 -17.29 -1.63
N VAL A 124 -16.35 -16.69 -2.73
CA VAL A 124 -14.97 -16.23 -2.92
C VAL A 124 -14.41 -15.43 -1.74
N TRP A 125 -15.18 -14.52 -1.17
CA TRP A 125 -14.71 -13.70 -0.06
C TRP A 125 -14.56 -14.44 1.27
N PHE A 126 -15.36 -15.48 1.50
CA PHE A 126 -15.20 -16.31 2.69
C PHE A 126 -13.95 -17.20 2.58
N ASP A 127 -13.58 -17.62 1.39
CA ASP A 127 -12.37 -18.38 1.10
C ASP A 127 -11.14 -17.45 1.03
N ALA A 128 -11.19 -16.43 0.18
CA ALA A 128 -10.06 -15.57 -0.13
C ALA A 128 -9.43 -14.89 1.10
N LEU A 129 -10.25 -14.39 2.03
CA LEU A 129 -9.75 -13.73 3.25
C LEU A 129 -8.92 -14.67 4.15
N THR A 130 -9.14 -15.98 4.08
CA THR A 130 -8.38 -16.95 4.87
C THR A 130 -6.93 -17.15 4.37
N ASN A 131 -6.57 -16.60 3.21
CA ASN A 131 -5.22 -16.68 2.67
C ASN A 131 -4.18 -16.07 3.62
N TYR A 132 -4.54 -15.01 4.34
CA TYR A 132 -3.66 -14.36 5.31
C TYR A 132 -3.22 -15.33 6.41
N LEU A 133 -4.12 -16.18 6.88
CA LEU A 133 -3.80 -17.22 7.87
C LEU A 133 -3.05 -18.39 7.23
N THR A 134 -3.43 -18.76 6.00
CA THR A 134 -2.79 -19.86 5.26
C THR A 134 -1.31 -19.56 5.01
N GLY A 135 -1.00 -18.37 4.53
CA GLY A 135 0.35 -17.94 4.17
C GLY A 135 1.35 -17.94 5.34
N ILE A 136 0.85 -17.80 6.55
CA ILE A 136 1.68 -17.76 7.78
C ILE A 136 1.61 -19.04 8.61
N GLY A 137 0.99 -20.12 8.08
CA GLY A 137 1.08 -21.46 8.70
C GLY A 137 0.06 -21.76 9.78
N PHE A 138 -1.12 -21.13 9.78
CA PHE A 138 -2.15 -21.26 10.83
C PHE A 138 -2.45 -22.70 11.30
N LEU A 139 -2.45 -23.69 10.39
CA LEU A 139 -2.69 -25.10 10.72
C LEU A 139 -1.43 -25.94 10.71
N GLU A 140 -0.35 -25.47 10.09
CA GLU A 140 0.79 -26.29 9.74
C GLU A 140 2.05 -25.89 10.52
N ASP A 141 2.14 -24.63 10.98
CA ASP A 141 3.29 -24.07 11.68
C ASP A 141 2.85 -23.05 12.76
N PRO A 142 2.51 -23.55 13.97
CA PRO A 142 2.03 -22.70 15.06
C PRO A 142 3.03 -21.61 15.50
N ASP A 143 4.33 -21.89 15.42
CA ASP A 143 5.36 -20.91 15.81
C ASP A 143 5.45 -19.78 14.80
N ARG A 144 5.41 -20.09 13.52
CA ARG A 144 5.33 -19.09 12.46
C ARG A 144 4.04 -18.29 12.53
N PHE A 145 2.91 -18.94 12.76
CA PHE A 145 1.63 -18.26 12.97
C PHE A 145 1.73 -17.29 14.14
N LYS A 146 2.18 -17.72 15.31
CA LYS A 146 2.32 -16.88 16.49
C LYS A 146 3.29 -15.70 16.29
N LYS A 147 4.30 -15.86 15.44
CA LYS A 147 5.26 -14.80 15.12
C LYS A 147 4.65 -13.71 14.24
N PHE A 148 3.78 -14.06 13.28
CA PHE A 148 3.27 -13.14 12.26
C PHE A 148 1.79 -12.75 12.44
N TRP A 149 1.09 -13.37 13.39
CA TRP A 149 -0.29 -13.00 13.71
C TRP A 149 -0.40 -12.53 15.16
N PRO A 150 -1.15 -11.46 15.43
CA PRO A 150 -1.93 -10.65 14.47
C PRO A 150 -1.05 -9.84 13.52
N ALA A 151 -1.50 -9.71 12.26
CA ALA A 151 -0.84 -8.88 11.27
C ALA A 151 -0.79 -7.41 11.74
N ASP A 152 0.35 -6.76 11.55
CA ASP A 152 0.48 -5.33 11.90
C ASP A 152 -0.36 -4.46 10.97
N LEU A 153 -0.38 -4.79 9.67
CA LEU A 153 -1.09 -4.02 8.65
C LEU A 153 -1.62 -4.92 7.53
N HIS A 154 -2.89 -4.72 7.17
CA HIS A 154 -3.44 -5.10 5.88
C HIS A 154 -3.51 -3.86 4.99
N ILE A 155 -2.77 -3.83 3.87
CA ILE A 155 -2.82 -2.75 2.89
C ILE A 155 -3.47 -3.24 1.60
N LEU A 156 -4.42 -2.45 1.06
CA LEU A 156 -5.25 -2.88 -0.08
C LEU A 156 -5.90 -1.70 -0.79
N GLY A 157 -6.41 -1.92 -2.01
CA GLY A 157 -7.20 -0.94 -2.73
C GLY A 157 -8.57 -0.70 -2.06
N LYS A 158 -9.06 0.53 -2.16
CA LYS A 158 -10.29 0.98 -1.50
C LYS A 158 -11.54 0.15 -1.83
N ASP A 159 -11.58 -0.53 -2.97
CA ASP A 159 -12.66 -1.44 -3.39
C ASP A 159 -12.81 -2.67 -2.48
N ASN A 160 -11.71 -3.11 -1.89
CA ASN A 160 -11.66 -4.25 -0.98
C ASN A 160 -11.78 -3.86 0.49
N PHE A 161 -11.81 -2.56 0.79
CA PHE A 161 -11.75 -2.04 2.16
C PHE A 161 -12.88 -2.55 3.05
N GLN A 162 -14.11 -2.57 2.54
CA GLN A 162 -15.27 -3.10 3.27
C GLN A 162 -15.08 -4.56 3.69
N LYS A 163 -14.50 -5.39 2.81
CA LYS A 163 -14.28 -6.82 3.11
C LYS A 163 -13.26 -7.00 4.23
N HIS A 164 -12.24 -6.16 4.28
CA HIS A 164 -11.15 -6.26 5.25
C HIS A 164 -11.43 -5.56 6.57
N THR A 165 -12.31 -4.54 6.58
CA THR A 165 -12.65 -3.79 7.79
C THR A 165 -13.94 -4.26 8.46
N LEU A 166 -14.83 -4.92 7.72
CA LEU A 166 -16.12 -5.36 8.25
C LEU A 166 -16.29 -6.89 8.20
N LEU A 167 -16.12 -7.53 7.04
CA LEU A 167 -16.36 -8.97 6.93
C LEU A 167 -15.26 -9.78 7.62
N TRP A 168 -14.00 -9.47 7.33
CA TRP A 168 -12.87 -10.20 7.90
C TRP A 168 -12.81 -10.15 9.44
N PRO A 169 -12.94 -8.99 10.10
CA PRO A 169 -13.03 -8.95 11.55
C PRO A 169 -14.20 -9.73 12.13
N ALA A 170 -15.36 -9.72 11.48
CA ALA A 170 -16.50 -10.51 11.92
C ALA A 170 -16.23 -12.02 11.83
N MET A 171 -15.62 -12.48 10.71
CA MET A 171 -15.23 -13.88 10.54
C MET A 171 -14.18 -14.31 11.58
N LEU A 172 -13.14 -13.50 11.81
CA LEU A 172 -12.13 -13.78 12.82
C LEU A 172 -12.72 -13.84 14.23
N LYS A 173 -13.56 -12.87 14.58
CA LYS A 173 -14.25 -12.83 15.88
C LYS A 173 -15.12 -14.07 16.09
N SER A 174 -15.85 -14.49 15.05
CA SER A 174 -16.67 -15.70 15.09
C SER A 174 -15.81 -16.96 15.22
N ALA A 175 -14.66 -17.01 14.55
CA ALA A 175 -13.73 -18.15 14.59
C ALA A 175 -12.85 -18.18 15.85
N GLY A 176 -12.94 -17.20 16.74
CA GLY A 176 -12.09 -17.09 17.94
C GLY A 176 -10.62 -16.82 17.64
N ILE A 177 -10.35 -15.97 16.64
CA ILE A 177 -9.01 -15.57 16.20
C ILE A 177 -8.85 -14.06 16.40
N ASP A 178 -7.66 -13.63 16.84
CA ASP A 178 -7.36 -12.21 17.03
C ASP A 178 -7.49 -11.44 15.70
N LEU A 179 -7.80 -10.14 15.81
CA LEU A 179 -7.90 -9.25 14.65
C LEU A 179 -6.52 -8.75 14.20
N PRO A 180 -6.32 -8.38 12.92
CA PRO A 180 -5.18 -7.57 12.53
C PRO A 180 -5.17 -6.25 13.30
N LYS A 181 -4.00 -5.64 13.48
CA LYS A 181 -3.89 -4.39 14.23
C LYS A 181 -4.46 -3.21 13.44
N GLN A 182 -4.26 -3.21 12.12
CA GLN A 182 -4.65 -2.10 11.24
C GLN A 182 -4.99 -2.56 9.82
N VAL A 183 -5.90 -1.82 9.19
CA VAL A 183 -6.27 -1.97 7.77
C VAL A 183 -6.16 -0.60 7.09
N TYR A 184 -5.40 -0.52 6.00
CA TYR A 184 -5.26 0.69 5.19
C TYR A 184 -5.80 0.50 3.78
N GLY A 185 -6.76 1.34 3.39
CA GLY A 185 -7.36 1.33 2.05
C GLY A 185 -6.87 2.48 1.19
N HIS A 186 -5.94 2.21 0.26
CA HIS A 186 -5.42 3.23 -0.64
C HIS A 186 -6.34 3.52 -1.83
N GLY A 187 -6.20 4.72 -2.41
CA GLY A 187 -6.86 5.14 -3.64
C GLY A 187 -6.48 4.32 -4.86
N PHE A 188 -7.23 4.47 -5.94
CA PHE A 188 -6.90 3.84 -7.22
C PHE A 188 -5.84 4.63 -7.98
N LEU A 189 -5.12 3.94 -8.87
CA LEU A 189 -4.29 4.58 -9.88
C LEU A 189 -5.01 4.51 -11.24
N SER A 190 -5.11 5.65 -11.91
CA SER A 190 -5.51 5.75 -13.31
C SER A 190 -4.28 5.95 -14.20
N LEU A 191 -4.40 5.64 -15.47
CA LEU A 191 -3.37 5.90 -16.48
C LEU A 191 -3.86 6.98 -17.44
N SER A 192 -3.27 8.16 -17.38
CA SER A 192 -3.66 9.31 -18.21
C SER A 192 -5.17 9.59 -18.16
N GLY A 193 -5.73 9.61 -16.95
CA GLY A 193 -7.14 9.85 -16.68
C GLY A 193 -8.08 8.67 -16.94
N GLN A 194 -7.56 7.52 -17.36
CA GLN A 194 -8.37 6.33 -17.64
C GLN A 194 -8.12 5.22 -16.61
N LYS A 195 -9.18 4.51 -16.24
CA LYS A 195 -9.07 3.32 -15.36
C LYS A 195 -8.13 2.29 -16.01
N ILE A 196 -7.14 1.81 -15.25
CA ILE A 196 -6.28 0.71 -15.69
C ILE A 196 -7.11 -0.58 -15.75
N SER A 197 -7.23 -1.18 -16.92
CA SER A 197 -8.06 -2.35 -17.14
C SER A 197 -7.48 -3.26 -18.23
N LYS A 198 -7.56 -4.59 -17.99
CA LYS A 198 -7.22 -5.60 -18.99
C LYS A 198 -8.08 -5.47 -20.24
N THR A 199 -9.34 -5.15 -20.06
CA THR A 199 -10.33 -5.02 -21.15
C THR A 199 -10.06 -3.79 -22.02
N LEU A 200 -9.51 -2.71 -21.45
CA LEU A 200 -9.13 -1.49 -22.19
C LEU A 200 -7.74 -1.59 -22.81
N GLY A 201 -6.97 -2.64 -22.49
CA GLY A 201 -5.61 -2.83 -23.04
C GLY A 201 -4.57 -1.80 -22.53
N ASN A 202 -4.92 -0.95 -21.55
CA ASN A 202 -4.08 0.11 -21.02
C ASN A 202 -3.30 -0.31 -19.77
N ILE A 203 -2.90 -1.59 -19.69
CA ILE A 203 -2.14 -2.10 -18.55
C ILE A 203 -0.71 -1.57 -18.59
N VAL A 204 -0.30 -0.91 -17.52
CA VAL A 204 1.10 -0.62 -17.22
C VAL A 204 1.70 -1.77 -16.44
N ARG A 205 2.74 -2.36 -16.98
CA ARG A 205 3.55 -3.33 -16.23
C ARG A 205 4.65 -2.58 -15.50
N SER A 206 4.58 -2.57 -14.19
CA SER A 206 5.62 -1.94 -13.35
C SER A 206 7.03 -2.47 -13.68
N SER A 207 7.14 -3.75 -14.07
CA SER A 207 8.39 -4.36 -14.53
C SER A 207 9.03 -3.64 -15.72
N ASP A 208 8.24 -3.08 -16.64
CA ASP A 208 8.76 -2.41 -17.83
C ASP A 208 9.33 -1.04 -17.45
N TRP A 209 8.65 -0.32 -16.55
CA TRP A 209 9.18 0.92 -15.99
C TRP A 209 10.44 0.67 -15.15
N VAL A 210 10.45 -0.38 -14.33
CA VAL A 210 11.62 -0.75 -13.52
C VAL A 210 12.83 -1.07 -14.41
N LYS A 211 12.65 -1.80 -15.51
CA LYS A 211 13.73 -2.08 -16.47
C LYS A 211 14.29 -0.81 -17.11
N LYS A 212 13.44 0.17 -17.39
CA LYS A 212 13.82 1.39 -18.11
C LYS A 212 14.39 2.47 -17.18
N TYR A 213 13.83 2.65 -16.00
CA TYR A 213 14.10 3.76 -15.10
C TYR A 213 14.81 3.35 -13.80
N GLY A 214 14.84 2.05 -13.49
CA GLY A 214 15.29 1.51 -12.20
C GLY A 214 14.19 1.49 -11.14
N ALA A 215 14.31 0.59 -10.17
CA ALA A 215 13.31 0.39 -9.12
C ALA A 215 13.12 1.64 -8.26
N ASP A 216 14.21 2.28 -7.85
CA ASP A 216 14.16 3.46 -6.99
C ASP A 216 13.45 4.64 -7.65
N ALA A 217 13.64 4.85 -8.97
CA ALA A 217 12.96 5.92 -9.68
C ALA A 217 11.45 5.69 -9.79
N VAL A 218 11.02 4.44 -10.01
CA VAL A 218 9.60 4.09 -10.04
C VAL A 218 8.97 4.25 -8.65
N ARG A 219 9.65 3.79 -7.59
CA ARG A 219 9.22 3.97 -6.21
C ARG A 219 9.08 5.45 -5.86
N PHE A 220 10.10 6.25 -6.16
CA PHE A 220 10.07 7.70 -5.97
C PHE A 220 8.86 8.35 -6.62
N TYR A 221 8.64 8.10 -7.90
CA TYR A 221 7.53 8.67 -8.64
C TYR A 221 6.17 8.31 -8.05
N LEU A 222 5.95 7.02 -7.76
CA LEU A 222 4.68 6.56 -7.22
C LEU A 222 4.41 7.10 -5.81
N LEU A 223 5.43 7.20 -4.95
CA LEU A 223 5.26 7.62 -3.56
C LEU A 223 5.26 9.14 -3.39
N ARG A 224 5.95 9.89 -4.25
CA ARG A 224 6.03 11.34 -4.13
C ARG A 224 4.86 12.06 -4.79
N TYR A 225 4.43 11.56 -5.96
CA TYR A 225 3.46 12.26 -6.81
C TYR A 225 2.03 11.74 -6.67
N ASN A 226 1.82 10.73 -5.82
CA ASN A 226 0.49 10.21 -5.55
C ASN A 226 0.28 10.12 -4.03
N SER A 227 -0.80 10.70 -3.55
CA SER A 227 -1.29 10.44 -2.19
C SER A 227 -1.84 9.01 -2.12
N LEU A 228 -1.63 8.32 -1.00
CA LEU A 228 -2.30 7.03 -0.80
C LEU A 228 -3.78 7.18 -0.47
N GLU A 229 -4.22 8.33 0.04
CA GLU A 229 -5.61 8.55 0.45
C GLU A 229 -6.53 8.80 -0.74
N GLU A 230 -6.00 9.40 -1.81
CA GLU A 230 -6.74 9.84 -2.98
C GLU A 230 -6.42 8.98 -4.21
N ASP A 231 -7.28 9.09 -5.23
CA ASP A 231 -7.00 8.46 -6.51
C ASP A 231 -5.90 9.23 -7.23
N GLY A 232 -4.88 8.50 -7.69
CA GLY A 232 -3.74 9.06 -8.43
C GLY A 232 -3.87 8.86 -9.93
N ASP A 233 -3.20 9.73 -10.70
CA ASP A 233 -3.09 9.58 -12.15
C ASP A 233 -1.63 9.50 -12.57
N ILE A 234 -1.25 8.35 -13.10
CA ILE A 234 0.12 8.05 -13.50
C ILE A 234 0.28 8.05 -15.02
N SER A 235 1.48 8.40 -15.50
CA SER A 235 1.88 8.19 -16.88
C SER A 235 3.40 8.07 -16.97
N GLU A 236 3.87 7.46 -18.04
CA GLU A 236 5.32 7.36 -18.30
C GLU A 236 5.96 8.73 -18.56
N GLU A 237 5.22 9.63 -19.16
CA GLU A 237 5.66 11.01 -19.39
C GLU A 237 5.89 11.75 -18.05
N LYS A 238 4.93 11.67 -17.13
CA LYS A 238 5.07 12.24 -15.78
C LYS A 238 6.26 11.62 -15.02
N LEU A 239 6.44 10.29 -15.13
CA LEU A 239 7.60 9.60 -14.56
C LEU A 239 8.92 10.14 -15.14
N LYS A 240 9.00 10.31 -16.47
CA LYS A 240 10.20 10.84 -17.13
C LYS A 240 10.50 12.27 -16.70
N ILE A 241 9.48 13.11 -16.57
CA ILE A 241 9.63 14.48 -16.05
C ILE A 241 10.18 14.45 -14.64
N ALA A 242 9.55 13.69 -13.73
CA ALA A 242 9.99 13.57 -12.34
C ALA A 242 11.41 13.00 -12.21
N TYR A 243 11.75 12.01 -13.04
CA TYR A 243 13.09 11.44 -13.11
C TYR A 243 14.14 12.50 -13.47
N ASN A 244 13.91 13.27 -14.54
CA ASN A 244 14.88 14.27 -14.99
C ASN A 244 14.97 15.48 -14.05
N SER A 245 13.82 15.98 -13.55
CA SER A 245 13.80 17.18 -12.69
C SER A 245 14.34 16.88 -11.30
N ASP A 246 13.85 15.86 -10.64
CA ASP A 246 14.11 15.64 -9.22
C ASP A 246 15.27 14.67 -8.97
N LEU A 247 15.34 13.58 -9.74
CA LEU A 247 16.38 12.59 -9.51
C LEU A 247 17.67 12.96 -10.23
N ALA A 248 17.64 13.24 -11.53
CA ALA A 248 18.87 13.54 -12.27
C ALA A 248 19.42 14.94 -11.96
N ASN A 249 18.58 15.99 -12.08
CA ASN A 249 19.00 17.38 -11.86
C ASN A 249 19.03 17.77 -10.38
N GLY A 250 18.15 17.17 -9.55
CA GLY A 250 18.12 17.41 -8.10
C GLY A 250 19.17 16.56 -7.37
N LEU A 251 18.75 15.39 -6.89
CA LEU A 251 19.57 14.52 -6.04
C LEU A 251 20.89 14.09 -6.71
N GLY A 252 20.82 13.61 -7.95
CA GLY A 252 21.98 13.08 -8.65
C GLY A 252 23.05 14.11 -8.91
N ASN A 253 22.66 15.32 -9.37
CA ASN A 253 23.56 16.43 -9.60
C ASN A 253 24.17 16.94 -8.29
N LEU A 254 23.38 17.09 -7.23
CA LEU A 254 23.84 17.53 -5.93
C LEU A 254 24.92 16.59 -5.37
N VAL A 255 24.64 15.28 -5.35
CA VAL A 255 25.58 14.26 -4.85
C VAL A 255 26.86 14.25 -5.67
N ALA A 256 26.77 14.26 -7.00
CA ALA A 256 27.95 14.26 -7.87
C ALA A 256 28.81 15.52 -7.69
N ARG A 257 28.19 16.71 -7.55
CA ARG A 257 28.86 17.98 -7.33
C ARG A 257 29.61 18.01 -6.01
N VAL A 258 28.97 17.61 -4.90
CA VAL A 258 29.59 17.55 -3.59
C VAL A 258 30.74 16.53 -3.56
N ALA A 259 30.50 15.31 -4.10
CA ALA A 259 31.53 14.28 -4.16
C ALA A 259 32.79 14.74 -4.92
N LYS A 260 32.59 15.42 -6.08
CA LYS A 260 33.72 15.95 -6.86
C LYS A 260 34.52 17.02 -6.10
N LEU A 261 33.85 17.93 -5.42
CA LEU A 261 34.51 18.94 -4.59
C LEU A 261 35.31 18.31 -3.42
N CYS A 262 34.69 17.31 -2.76
CA CYS A 262 35.33 16.56 -1.68
C CYS A 262 36.56 15.78 -2.17
N GLU A 263 36.47 15.10 -3.31
CA GLU A 263 37.60 14.36 -3.90
C GLU A 263 38.77 15.27 -4.24
N GLN A 264 38.51 16.41 -4.91
CA GLN A 264 39.52 17.37 -5.29
C GLN A 264 40.28 17.96 -4.10
N ASN A 265 39.66 17.95 -2.93
CA ASN A 265 40.21 18.50 -1.69
C ASN A 265 40.55 17.43 -0.63
N ASN A 266 40.58 16.15 -1.02
CA ASN A 266 40.90 15.00 -0.18
C ASN A 266 40.08 14.93 1.13
N ILE A 267 38.80 15.27 1.08
CA ILE A 267 37.90 15.24 2.23
C ILE A 267 37.55 13.80 2.59
N ASN A 268 37.71 13.46 3.86
CA ASN A 268 37.23 12.19 4.42
C ASN A 268 35.78 12.32 4.90
N ALA A 269 35.07 11.22 4.86
CA ALA A 269 33.70 11.16 5.32
C ALA A 269 33.57 11.55 6.80
N PRO A 270 32.80 12.58 7.13
CA PRO A 270 32.56 12.95 8.51
C PRO A 270 31.65 11.91 9.20
N LYS A 271 31.77 11.80 10.52
CA LYS A 271 30.82 11.03 11.31
C LYS A 271 29.51 11.81 11.41
N VAL A 272 28.38 11.13 11.09
CA VAL A 272 27.05 11.71 11.15
C VAL A 272 26.16 10.81 11.99
N ALA A 273 25.37 11.41 12.88
CA ALA A 273 24.32 10.69 13.59
C ALA A 273 23.23 10.25 12.59
N GLN A 274 22.85 8.97 12.68
CA GLN A 274 21.76 8.42 11.87
C GLN A 274 20.41 8.74 12.55
N VAL A 275 19.89 9.93 12.27
CA VAL A 275 18.62 10.40 12.83
C VAL A 275 17.67 10.79 11.71
N TRP A 276 16.38 10.57 11.95
CA TRP A 276 15.35 10.99 11.00
C TRP A 276 15.24 12.52 10.98
N CYS A 277 14.90 13.06 9.83
CA CYS A 277 14.48 14.45 9.71
C CYS A 277 13.27 14.73 10.58
N ALA A 278 13.17 15.93 11.13
CA ALA A 278 12.00 16.35 11.87
C ALA A 278 10.72 16.18 11.01
N GLY A 279 9.69 15.55 11.57
CA GLY A 279 8.42 15.24 10.90
C GLY A 279 8.44 14.02 9.96
N LEU A 280 9.61 13.45 9.64
CA LEU A 280 9.68 12.31 8.72
C LEU A 280 9.04 11.04 9.33
N GLU A 281 9.38 10.75 10.58
CA GLU A 281 8.86 9.58 11.29
C GLU A 281 7.33 9.66 11.46
N GLU A 282 6.81 10.85 11.77
CA GLU A 282 5.38 11.12 11.86
C GLU A 282 4.70 10.88 10.50
N ALA A 283 5.21 11.49 9.43
CA ALA A 283 4.67 11.30 8.08
C ALA A 283 4.70 9.83 7.62
N LEU A 284 5.76 9.09 7.96
CA LEU A 284 5.84 7.64 7.68
C LEU A 284 4.81 6.84 8.46
N SER A 285 4.62 7.15 9.76
CA SER A 285 3.66 6.46 10.62
C SER A 285 2.20 6.68 10.21
N GLU A 286 1.93 7.80 9.55
CA GLU A 286 0.62 8.17 9.00
C GLU A 286 0.44 7.77 7.52
N TYR A 287 1.42 7.06 6.91
CA TYR A 287 1.42 6.68 5.48
C TYR A 287 1.41 7.86 4.50
N LYS A 288 1.81 9.05 4.94
CA LYS A 288 1.94 10.27 4.14
C LYS A 288 3.29 10.32 3.41
N PHE A 289 3.53 9.35 2.53
CA PHE A 289 4.84 9.18 1.87
C PHE A 289 5.23 10.35 0.98
N ASN A 290 4.26 11.02 0.36
CA ASN A 290 4.48 12.22 -0.42
C ASN A 290 4.99 13.38 0.47
N GLU A 291 4.43 13.57 1.66
CA GLU A 291 4.88 14.57 2.63
C GLU A 291 6.28 14.23 3.15
N ALA A 292 6.51 12.97 3.50
CA ALA A 292 7.81 12.48 3.93
C ALA A 292 8.90 12.74 2.88
N LEU A 293 8.62 12.47 1.59
CA LEU A 293 9.54 12.77 0.50
C LEU A 293 9.71 14.28 0.28
N ASN A 294 8.69 15.09 0.51
CA ASN A 294 8.83 16.56 0.43
C ASN A 294 9.80 17.09 1.48
N ILE A 295 9.79 16.57 2.71
CA ILE A 295 10.75 16.92 3.75
C ILE A 295 12.19 16.65 3.27
N ILE A 296 12.45 15.48 2.69
CA ILE A 296 13.78 15.12 2.19
C ILE A 296 14.18 16.01 1.00
N TRP A 297 13.24 16.30 0.09
CA TRP A 297 13.51 17.16 -1.07
C TRP A 297 13.77 18.61 -0.67
N GLN A 298 13.18 19.07 0.45
CA GLN A 298 13.55 20.38 1.02
C GLN A 298 14.98 20.40 1.50
N LEU A 299 15.47 19.33 2.16
CA LEU A 299 16.89 19.23 2.55
C LEU A 299 17.84 19.26 1.33
N ILE A 300 17.45 18.58 0.24
CA ILE A 300 18.22 18.59 -1.01
C ILE A 300 18.29 20.02 -1.56
N ALA A 301 17.16 20.74 -1.62
CA ALA A 301 17.10 22.12 -2.08
C ALA A 301 17.90 23.07 -1.20
N ASP A 302 17.81 22.93 0.12
CA ASP A 302 18.57 23.76 1.08
C ASP A 302 20.07 23.49 0.99
N THR A 303 20.47 22.25 0.71
CA THR A 303 21.88 21.90 0.50
C THR A 303 22.42 22.47 -0.79
N ASP A 304 21.66 22.41 -1.90
CA ASP A 304 22.06 23.02 -3.16
C ASP A 304 22.15 24.56 -3.05
N LYS A 305 21.18 25.18 -2.36
CA LYS A 305 21.22 26.61 -2.05
C LYS A 305 22.46 26.98 -1.25
N LYS A 306 22.83 26.19 -0.24
CA LYS A 306 24.03 26.40 0.58
C LYS A 306 25.30 26.36 -0.26
N ILE A 307 25.46 25.39 -1.16
CA ILE A 307 26.62 25.33 -2.08
C ILE A 307 26.74 26.62 -2.89
N ASN A 308 25.64 27.18 -3.36
CA ASN A 308 25.64 28.41 -4.16
C ASN A 308 25.89 29.67 -3.33
N GLN A 309 25.56 29.66 -2.04
CA GLN A 309 25.84 30.75 -1.11
C GLN A 309 27.28 30.74 -0.62
N GLU A 310 27.80 29.59 -0.17
CA GLU A 310 29.16 29.43 0.37
C GLU A 310 30.24 29.46 -0.71
N LYS A 311 29.87 29.14 -1.98
CA LYS A 311 30.76 29.15 -3.14
C LYS A 311 32.13 28.48 -2.85
N PRO A 312 32.15 27.19 -2.51
CA PRO A 312 33.37 26.49 -2.10
C PRO A 312 34.50 26.58 -3.13
N TRP A 313 34.24 26.92 -4.38
CA TRP A 313 35.25 27.15 -5.42
C TRP A 313 35.98 28.51 -5.28
N GLU A 314 35.49 29.40 -4.43
CA GLU A 314 36.15 30.70 -4.09
C GLU A 314 36.92 30.61 -2.77
N LEU A 315 36.77 29.49 -2.00
CA LEU A 315 37.39 29.29 -0.70
C LEU A 315 38.70 28.50 -0.78
N SER A 316 39.51 28.55 0.31
CA SER A 316 40.75 27.77 0.43
C SER A 316 41.08 27.43 1.89
N GLY A 317 41.99 26.47 2.11
CA GLY A 317 42.45 26.08 3.44
C GLY A 317 41.37 25.55 4.37
N GLY A 318 41.40 25.95 5.65
CA GLY A 318 40.51 25.45 6.68
C GLY A 318 39.03 25.78 6.43
N GLU A 319 38.73 26.98 5.93
CA GLU A 319 37.38 27.42 5.62
C GLU A 319 36.72 26.53 4.55
N LEU A 320 37.47 26.22 3.48
CA LEU A 320 37.00 25.28 2.44
C LEU A 320 36.75 23.91 3.03
N THR A 321 37.62 23.40 3.90
CA THR A 321 37.47 22.08 4.53
C THR A 321 36.20 22.01 5.37
N GLU A 322 35.94 23.02 6.21
CA GLU A 322 34.76 23.11 7.06
C GLU A 322 33.45 23.08 6.22
N VAL A 323 33.42 23.87 5.14
CA VAL A 323 32.26 23.92 4.24
C VAL A 323 32.03 22.55 3.55
N LEU A 324 33.09 21.91 3.04
CA LEU A 324 32.97 20.61 2.37
C LEU A 324 32.59 19.49 3.34
N GLU A 325 33.09 19.51 4.56
CA GLU A 325 32.66 18.56 5.60
C GLU A 325 31.19 18.75 5.96
N ASP A 326 30.68 19.99 6.07
CA ASP A 326 29.29 20.26 6.32
C ASP A 326 28.40 19.77 5.16
N LEU A 327 28.81 20.03 3.91
CA LEU A 327 28.10 19.51 2.73
C LEU A 327 28.08 17.97 2.70
N ALA A 328 29.22 17.33 3.03
CA ALA A 328 29.29 15.87 3.12
C ALA A 328 28.37 15.31 4.23
N LYS A 329 28.29 15.97 5.40
CA LYS A 329 27.33 15.61 6.47
C LYS A 329 25.90 15.68 5.98
N ARG A 330 25.54 16.72 5.25
CA ARG A 330 24.19 16.88 4.68
C ARG A 330 23.86 15.78 3.67
N ILE A 331 24.79 15.41 2.78
CA ILE A 331 24.59 14.29 1.83
C ILE A 331 24.38 12.97 2.57
N LEU A 332 25.19 12.68 3.60
CA LEU A 332 25.01 11.48 4.42
C LEU A 332 23.67 11.46 5.16
N HIS A 333 23.22 12.60 5.67
CA HIS A 333 21.93 12.72 6.32
C HIS A 333 20.76 12.54 5.33
N ILE A 334 20.84 13.14 4.13
CA ILE A 334 19.89 12.92 3.05
C ILE A 334 19.84 11.44 2.67
N ALA A 335 21.01 10.81 2.46
CA ALA A 335 21.08 9.40 2.09
C ALA A 335 20.46 8.47 3.16
N PHE A 336 20.70 8.73 4.44
CA PHE A 336 20.08 8.00 5.53
C PHE A 336 18.55 8.09 5.47
N ASN A 337 18.01 9.29 5.30
CA ASN A 337 16.57 9.52 5.26
C ASN A 337 15.90 8.98 3.99
N LEU A 338 16.65 8.77 2.92
CA LEU A 338 16.16 8.17 1.67
C LEU A 338 15.99 6.64 1.74
N GLN A 339 16.55 5.94 2.73
CA GLN A 339 16.54 4.48 2.81
C GLN A 339 15.15 3.84 2.62
N PRO A 340 14.07 4.33 3.23
CA PRO A 340 12.74 3.73 3.06
C PRO A 340 12.21 3.85 1.63
N PHE A 341 12.63 4.86 0.88
CA PHE A 341 12.08 5.24 -0.42
C PHE A 341 12.94 4.77 -1.58
N LEU A 342 14.24 5.05 -1.52
CA LEU A 342 15.25 4.76 -2.56
C LEU A 342 16.39 3.92 -1.96
N PRO A 343 16.15 2.66 -1.59
CA PRO A 343 17.10 1.85 -0.83
C PRO A 343 18.42 1.59 -1.56
N GLU A 344 18.38 1.35 -2.88
CA GLU A 344 19.59 1.10 -3.67
C GLU A 344 20.42 2.37 -3.85
N THR A 345 19.77 3.49 -4.12
CA THR A 345 20.42 4.81 -4.28
C THR A 345 21.02 5.27 -2.97
N SER A 346 20.28 5.15 -1.88
CA SER A 346 20.76 5.45 -0.54
C SER A 346 22.03 4.65 -0.21
N ALA A 347 22.00 3.33 -0.42
CA ALA A 347 23.17 2.47 -0.16
C ALA A 347 24.39 2.86 -1.00
N LYS A 348 24.18 3.23 -2.28
CA LYS A 348 25.27 3.70 -3.17
C LYS A 348 25.87 5.02 -2.67
N ILE A 349 25.03 6.00 -2.27
CA ILE A 349 25.49 7.28 -1.75
C ILE A 349 26.25 7.09 -0.43
N LEU A 350 25.71 6.29 0.51
CA LEU A 350 26.38 5.98 1.78
C LEU A 350 27.75 5.33 1.57
N LYS A 351 27.86 4.43 0.58
CA LYS A 351 29.14 3.80 0.21
C LYS A 351 30.11 4.79 -0.41
N GLN A 352 29.63 5.68 -1.31
CA GLN A 352 30.45 6.70 -1.96
C GLN A 352 31.02 7.73 -0.96
N PHE A 353 30.27 8.03 0.07
CA PHE A 353 30.65 8.96 1.15
C PHE A 353 31.22 8.23 2.39
N ALA A 354 31.81 7.04 2.21
CA ALA A 354 32.49 6.29 3.27
C ALA A 354 34.00 6.38 3.11
N GLY A 355 34.75 6.68 4.19
CA GLY A 355 36.20 6.84 4.12
C GLY A 355 36.59 8.08 3.31
N GLN A 356 37.57 7.97 2.41
CA GLN A 356 37.91 9.06 1.49
C GLN A 356 36.83 9.18 0.42
N ILE A 357 36.19 10.34 0.34
CA ILE A 357 35.09 10.58 -0.59
C ILE A 357 35.61 10.64 -2.03
N GLN A 358 35.00 9.88 -2.93
CA GLN A 358 35.37 9.82 -4.35
C GLN A 358 34.19 10.17 -5.25
N SER A 359 34.47 10.86 -6.34
CA SER A 359 33.47 11.14 -7.35
C SER A 359 33.17 9.88 -8.18
N THR A 360 31.91 9.72 -8.54
CA THR A 360 31.42 8.69 -9.47
C THR A 360 30.48 9.34 -10.47
N PRO A 361 30.19 8.71 -11.62
CA PRO A 361 29.10 9.17 -12.46
C PRO A 361 27.82 9.34 -11.65
N SER A 362 26.99 10.32 -12.03
CA SER A 362 25.73 10.57 -11.34
C SER A 362 24.89 9.27 -11.24
N HIS A 363 24.30 9.05 -10.08
CA HIS A 363 23.41 7.90 -9.82
C HIS A 363 22.18 7.90 -10.73
N PHE A 364 21.79 9.07 -11.24
CA PHE A 364 20.70 9.25 -12.20
C PHE A 364 21.21 10.07 -13.38
N GLN A 365 21.30 9.44 -14.55
CA GLN A 365 21.66 10.12 -15.79
C GLN A 365 20.40 10.61 -16.50
N ARG A 366 20.45 11.79 -17.12
CA ARG A 366 19.31 12.30 -17.92
C ARG A 366 18.94 11.35 -19.04
N ILE A 367 17.64 11.19 -19.28
CA ILE A 367 17.05 10.30 -20.29
C ILE A 367 16.07 11.05 -21.20
#